data_21fe899ab3e89529e35d01c96c855815
#
_entry.id   21fe899ab3e89529e35d01c96c855815
#
_cell.length_a   1.000
_cell.length_b   1.000
_cell.length_c   1.000
_cell.angle_alpha   90.00
_cell.angle_beta   90.00
_cell.angle_gamma   90.00
#
_symmetry.space_group_name_H-M   'P 1'
#
loop_
_entity.id
_entity.type
_entity.pdbx_description
1 polymer ?
#
loop_
_entity_poly.entity_id
_entity_poly.type
_entity_poly.pdbx_seq_one_letter_code
_entity_poly.pdbx_strand_id
1 'polypeptide(L)'
;MTMKWADILHTEASGWTVLVRLSVGLVVFLPEGIQKLIFPDILGAGRFARIGIPLPDVTGPFVGVVETVCGLLIIIGLFTRLAAIPLIIIMIVALISTKLPILLGHDIWIFHLARDIKRTGFWSMMHEARADLTMLLGCIYLAIVGAGSWSVDELIGDWRKDV
;
A
#
# COMPACT_ATOMS: atom_id res chain seq x y z
N MET A 1 24.18 -2.74 12.89
CA MET A 1 23.77 -3.93 12.12
C MET A 1 23.54 -3.44 10.70
N THR A 2 24.54 -3.61 9.81
CA THR A 2 24.49 -3.11 8.43
C THR A 2 23.74 -4.15 7.60
N MET A 3 22.50 -3.81 7.20
CA MET A 3 21.72 -4.61 6.29
C MET A 3 22.46 -4.69 4.94
N LYS A 4 22.89 -5.89 4.56
CA LYS A 4 23.58 -6.09 3.27
C LYS A 4 22.55 -6.07 2.14
N TRP A 5 22.93 -5.55 0.99
CA TRP A 5 22.08 -5.55 -0.20
C TRP A 5 21.57 -6.96 -0.59
N ALA A 6 22.35 -7.99 -0.27
CA ALA A 6 21.96 -9.38 -0.43
C ALA A 6 20.71 -9.75 0.40
N ASP A 7 20.55 -9.19 1.59
CA ASP A 7 19.40 -9.49 2.47
C ASP A 7 18.10 -8.89 1.94
N ILE A 8 18.19 -7.78 1.17
CA ILE A 8 17.04 -7.11 0.56
C ILE A 8 16.49 -7.91 -0.62
N LEU A 9 17.38 -8.52 -1.42
CA LEU A 9 17.03 -9.29 -2.61
C LEU A 9 16.79 -10.78 -2.31
N HIS A 10 17.18 -11.23 -1.12
CA HIS A 10 17.03 -12.64 -0.75
C HIS A 10 15.55 -13.01 -0.70
N THR A 11 15.18 -14.08 -1.40
CA THR A 11 13.83 -14.60 -1.41
C THR A 11 13.86 -16.11 -1.14
N GLU A 12 13.07 -16.55 -0.16
CA GLU A 12 12.88 -18.00 0.17
C GLU A 12 11.51 -18.50 -0.32
N ALA A 13 10.74 -17.60 -0.97
CA ALA A 13 9.37 -17.88 -1.32
C ALA A 13 9.25 -18.75 -2.57
N SER A 14 8.22 -19.57 -2.58
CA SER A 14 7.82 -20.32 -3.77
C SER A 14 7.36 -19.40 -4.90
N GLY A 15 7.32 -19.91 -6.16
CA GLY A 15 6.81 -19.16 -7.31
C GLY A 15 5.36 -18.67 -7.14
N TRP A 16 4.55 -19.32 -6.30
CA TRP A 16 3.17 -18.91 -6.01
C TRP A 16 3.03 -17.54 -5.33
N THR A 17 4.12 -16.99 -4.77
CA THR A 17 4.16 -15.62 -4.25
C THR A 17 3.81 -14.58 -5.33
N VAL A 18 3.97 -14.92 -6.61
CA VAL A 18 3.52 -14.07 -7.73
C VAL A 18 2.02 -13.72 -7.63
N LEU A 19 1.17 -14.61 -7.14
CA LEU A 19 -0.26 -14.35 -6.98
C LEU A 19 -0.51 -13.25 -5.94
N VAL A 20 0.23 -13.28 -4.84
CA VAL A 20 0.13 -12.21 -3.81
C VAL A 20 0.65 -10.89 -4.37
N ARG A 21 1.79 -10.90 -5.08
CA ARG A 21 2.33 -9.69 -5.73
C ARG A 21 1.35 -9.09 -6.72
N LEU A 22 0.78 -9.92 -7.61
CA LEU A 22 -0.19 -9.44 -8.60
C LEU A 22 -1.46 -8.91 -7.92
N SER A 23 -1.98 -9.60 -6.91
CA SER A 23 -3.18 -9.16 -6.20
C SER A 23 -2.97 -7.82 -5.50
N VAL A 24 -1.90 -7.68 -4.72
CA VAL A 24 -1.59 -6.44 -4.00
C VAL A 24 -1.12 -5.35 -4.96
N GLY A 25 -0.18 -5.68 -5.85
CA GLY A 25 0.43 -4.71 -6.75
C GLY A 25 -0.57 -4.10 -7.72
N LEU A 26 -1.47 -4.88 -8.33
CA LEU A 26 -2.48 -4.36 -9.25
C LEU A 26 -3.49 -3.44 -8.54
N VAL A 27 -3.92 -3.80 -7.32
CA VAL A 27 -4.85 -2.96 -6.55
C VAL A 27 -4.17 -1.67 -6.10
N VAL A 28 -2.92 -1.74 -5.63
CA VAL A 28 -2.18 -0.52 -5.24
C VAL A 28 -1.85 0.35 -6.45
N PHE A 29 -1.41 -0.26 -7.57
CA PHE A 29 -0.99 0.47 -8.77
C PHE A 29 -2.15 1.17 -9.48
N LEU A 30 -3.23 0.44 -9.81
CA LEU A 30 -4.32 0.96 -10.64
C LEU A 30 -5.31 1.81 -9.85
N PRO A 31 -6.15 1.24 -8.95
CA PRO A 31 -7.20 2.02 -8.30
C PRO A 31 -6.71 2.92 -7.17
N GLU A 32 -5.58 2.61 -6.53
CA GLU A 32 -5.08 3.50 -5.47
C GLU A 32 -4.10 4.54 -6.02
N GLY A 33 -3.03 4.14 -6.68
CA GLY A 33 -1.98 5.05 -7.14
C GLY A 33 -2.41 5.90 -8.33
N ILE A 34 -2.65 5.27 -9.48
CA ILE A 34 -2.94 5.99 -10.74
C ILE A 34 -4.22 6.83 -10.62
N GLN A 35 -5.29 6.32 -10.03
CA GLN A 35 -6.53 7.09 -9.90
C GLN A 35 -6.37 8.34 -9.04
N LYS A 36 -5.54 8.33 -7.99
CA LYS A 36 -5.26 9.53 -7.19
C LYS A 36 -4.59 10.63 -8.01
N LEU A 37 -3.79 10.25 -9.01
CA LEU A 37 -3.09 11.20 -9.89
C LEU A 37 -3.99 11.72 -11.01
N ILE A 38 -4.87 10.86 -11.57
CA ILE A 38 -5.78 11.23 -12.66
C ILE A 38 -7.00 12.02 -12.15
N PHE A 39 -7.50 11.66 -10.96
CA PHE A 39 -8.68 12.28 -10.34
C PHE A 39 -8.35 12.93 -8.99
N PRO A 40 -7.46 13.97 -8.97
CA PRO A 40 -6.95 14.56 -7.73
C PRO A 40 -8.07 15.13 -6.84
N ASP A 41 -9.10 15.73 -7.43
CA ASP A 41 -10.20 16.38 -6.70
C ASP A 41 -11.09 15.36 -5.97
N ILE A 42 -11.21 14.14 -6.51
CA ILE A 42 -12.11 13.11 -5.99
C ILE A 42 -11.35 12.15 -5.06
N LEU A 43 -10.20 11.65 -5.49
CA LEU A 43 -9.47 10.55 -4.85
C LEU A 43 -8.11 10.96 -4.25
N GLY A 44 -7.50 12.04 -4.76
CA GLY A 44 -6.22 12.58 -4.31
C GLY A 44 -6.39 13.70 -3.28
N ALA A 45 -5.82 14.87 -3.59
CA ALA A 45 -5.80 16.04 -2.71
C ALA A 45 -7.18 16.45 -2.19
N GLY A 46 -8.19 16.43 -3.05
CA GLY A 46 -9.56 16.77 -2.66
C GLY A 46 -10.15 15.80 -1.63
N ARG A 47 -9.86 14.48 -1.74
CA ARG A 47 -10.25 13.51 -0.72
C ARG A 47 -9.49 13.76 0.59
N PHE A 48 -8.19 13.99 0.51
CA PHE A 48 -7.33 14.23 1.67
C PHE A 48 -7.77 15.47 2.45
N ALA A 49 -8.14 16.55 1.75
CA ALA A 49 -8.73 17.73 2.38
C ALA A 49 -10.04 17.40 3.13
N ARG A 50 -10.92 16.61 2.51
CA ARG A 50 -12.21 16.23 3.12
C ARG A 50 -12.09 15.38 4.38
N ILE A 51 -11.07 14.52 4.45
CA ILE A 51 -10.83 13.63 5.60
C ILE A 51 -9.86 14.24 6.63
N GLY A 52 -9.38 15.47 6.42
CA GLY A 52 -8.55 16.19 7.36
C GLY A 52 -7.06 15.84 7.34
N ILE A 53 -6.54 15.25 6.25
CA ILE A 53 -5.09 15.01 6.12
C ILE A 53 -4.38 16.35 5.88
N PRO A 54 -3.31 16.65 6.64
CA PRO A 54 -2.56 17.90 6.49
C PRO A 54 -1.91 18.05 5.12
N LEU A 55 -1.82 19.29 4.62
CA LEU A 55 -1.18 19.64 3.35
C LEU A 55 -1.67 18.78 2.17
N PRO A 56 -2.99 18.71 1.92
CA PRO A 56 -3.58 17.76 0.98
C PRO A 56 -3.04 17.90 -0.45
N ASP A 57 -2.69 19.13 -0.88
CA ASP A 57 -2.14 19.41 -2.21
C ASP A 57 -0.72 18.84 -2.41
N VAL A 58 -0.02 18.51 -1.32
CA VAL A 58 1.30 17.88 -1.34
C VAL A 58 1.18 16.39 -1.04
N THR A 59 0.47 16.03 0.03
CA THR A 59 0.36 14.64 0.50
C THR A 59 -0.45 13.77 -0.46
N GLY A 60 -1.47 14.31 -1.11
CA GLY A 60 -2.28 13.59 -2.09
C GLY A 60 -1.46 13.09 -3.29
N PRO A 61 -0.82 13.97 -4.07
CA PRO A 61 0.06 13.57 -5.18
C PRO A 61 1.24 12.71 -4.72
N PHE A 62 1.86 13.04 -3.58
CA PHE A 62 2.97 12.26 -3.02
C PHE A 62 2.57 10.80 -2.77
N VAL A 63 1.46 10.57 -2.09
CA VAL A 63 0.94 9.22 -1.84
C VAL A 63 0.59 8.52 -3.17
N GLY A 64 -0.07 9.20 -4.10
CA GLY A 64 -0.38 8.65 -5.43
C GLY A 64 0.86 8.19 -6.19
N VAL A 65 1.95 8.97 -6.17
CA VAL A 65 3.22 8.59 -6.80
C VAL A 65 3.85 7.40 -6.09
N VAL A 66 3.91 7.41 -4.75
CA VAL A 66 4.48 6.28 -3.98
C VAL A 66 3.71 5.00 -4.25
N GLU A 67 2.37 5.02 -4.23
CA GLU A 67 1.54 3.86 -4.53
C GLU A 67 1.75 3.37 -5.97
N THR A 68 1.83 4.27 -6.94
CA THR A 68 2.08 3.93 -8.34
C THR A 68 3.44 3.25 -8.52
N VAL A 69 4.50 3.86 -7.99
CA VAL A 69 5.86 3.34 -8.13
C VAL A 69 6.02 2.02 -7.37
N CYS A 70 5.63 1.98 -6.09
CA CYS A 70 5.77 0.77 -5.27
C CYS A 70 4.86 -0.36 -5.74
N GLY A 71 3.64 -0.05 -6.20
CA GLY A 71 2.74 -1.03 -6.80
C GLY A 71 3.35 -1.68 -8.04
N LEU A 72 3.95 -0.88 -8.94
CA LEU A 72 4.66 -1.41 -10.12
C LEU A 72 5.86 -2.26 -9.72
N LEU A 73 6.68 -1.82 -8.76
CA LEU A 73 7.82 -2.59 -8.25
C LEU A 73 7.38 -3.94 -7.68
N ILE A 74 6.28 -4.00 -6.95
CA ILE A 74 5.72 -5.26 -6.43
C ILE A 74 5.24 -6.16 -7.58
N ILE A 75 4.57 -5.62 -8.60
CA ILE A 75 4.11 -6.41 -9.75
C ILE A 75 5.28 -7.13 -10.43
N ILE A 76 6.33 -6.39 -10.76
CA ILE A 76 7.50 -6.97 -11.43
C ILE A 76 8.42 -7.77 -10.48
N GLY A 77 8.25 -7.59 -9.17
CA GLY A 77 9.08 -8.24 -8.15
C GLY A 77 10.48 -7.66 -8.06
N LEU A 78 10.61 -6.34 -8.11
CA LEU A 78 11.87 -5.63 -7.98
C LEU A 78 11.88 -4.82 -6.67
N PHE A 79 12.90 -5.03 -5.84
CA PHE A 79 13.00 -4.45 -4.50
C PHE A 79 11.72 -4.63 -3.67
N THR A 80 11.10 -5.80 -3.79
CA THR A 80 9.75 -6.07 -3.26
C THR A 80 9.64 -5.78 -1.77
N ARG A 81 10.61 -6.18 -0.96
CA ARG A 81 10.63 -5.90 0.49
C ARG A 81 10.67 -4.41 0.78
N LEU A 82 11.49 -3.67 0.03
CA LEU A 82 11.65 -2.22 0.21
C LEU A 82 10.41 -1.47 -0.24
N ALA A 83 9.82 -1.86 -1.37
CA ALA A 83 8.59 -1.27 -1.91
C ALA A 83 7.37 -1.53 -1.00
N ALA A 84 7.34 -2.64 -0.28
CA ALA A 84 6.26 -2.96 0.65
C ALA A 84 6.23 -2.05 1.90
N ILE A 85 7.38 -1.54 2.36
CA ILE A 85 7.47 -0.72 3.58
C ILE A 85 6.64 0.57 3.51
N PRO A 86 6.82 1.45 2.50
CA PRO A 86 6.01 2.66 2.41
C PRO A 86 4.53 2.36 2.21
N LEU A 87 4.17 1.28 1.52
CA LEU A 87 2.77 0.87 1.37
C LEU A 87 2.15 0.42 2.69
N ILE A 88 2.89 -0.31 3.53
CA ILE A 88 2.44 -0.65 4.90
C ILE A 88 2.12 0.62 5.69
N ILE A 89 3.00 1.61 5.63
CA ILE A 89 2.80 2.89 6.34
C ILE A 89 1.54 3.59 5.81
N ILE A 90 1.37 3.67 4.49
CA ILE A 90 0.21 4.30 3.87
C ILE A 90 -1.08 3.59 4.28
N MET A 91 -1.12 2.26 4.27
CA MET A 91 -2.31 1.50 4.67
C MET A 91 -2.64 1.66 6.16
N ILE A 92 -1.65 1.72 7.04
CA ILE A 92 -1.86 2.02 8.46
C ILE A 92 -2.45 3.43 8.62
N VAL A 93 -1.89 4.42 7.95
CA VAL A 93 -2.42 5.80 7.98
C VAL A 93 -3.85 5.84 7.44
N ALA A 94 -4.16 5.14 6.34
CA ALA A 94 -5.50 5.05 5.78
C ALA A 94 -6.51 4.43 6.77
N LEU A 95 -6.13 3.35 7.46
CA LEU A 95 -6.96 2.72 8.48
C LEU A 95 -7.24 3.66 9.64
N ILE A 96 -6.25 4.39 10.13
CA ILE A 96 -6.41 5.35 11.23
C ILE A 96 -7.23 6.57 10.78
N SER A 97 -6.89 7.18 9.66
CA SER A 97 -7.47 8.44 9.21
C SER A 97 -8.90 8.31 8.68
N THR A 98 -9.28 7.16 8.14
CA THR A 98 -10.59 6.97 7.49
C THR A 98 -11.46 5.94 8.20
N LYS A 99 -10.91 4.81 8.63
CA LYS A 99 -11.72 3.70 9.16
C LYS A 99 -12.01 3.85 10.66
N LEU A 100 -11.10 4.46 11.41
CA LEU A 100 -11.33 4.70 12.83
C LEU A 100 -12.47 5.71 13.09
N PRO A 101 -12.61 6.83 12.35
CA PRO A 101 -13.81 7.68 12.42
C PRO A 101 -15.11 6.93 12.09
N ILE A 102 -15.10 6.01 11.12
CA ILE A 102 -16.28 5.19 10.78
C ILE A 102 -16.64 4.26 11.95
N LEU A 103 -15.65 3.65 12.59
CA LEU A 103 -15.87 2.78 13.75
C LEU A 103 -16.54 3.53 14.89
N LEU A 104 -16.06 4.73 15.22
CA LEU A 104 -16.51 5.53 16.36
C LEU A 104 -17.73 6.39 16.05
N GLY A 105 -18.01 6.65 14.78
CA GLY A 105 -19.16 7.44 14.34
C GLY A 105 -19.02 8.95 14.49
N HIS A 106 -17.80 9.45 14.69
CA HIS A 106 -17.49 10.87 14.83
C HIS A 106 -16.06 11.19 14.40
N ASP A 107 -15.77 12.47 14.23
CA ASP A 107 -14.44 12.98 13.92
C ASP A 107 -13.44 12.66 15.05
N ILE A 108 -12.19 12.37 14.69
CA ILE A 108 -11.11 12.05 15.64
C ILE A 108 -9.91 12.93 15.35
N TRP A 109 -9.51 13.77 16.31
CA TRP A 109 -8.43 14.73 16.16
C TRP A 109 -8.65 15.63 14.94
N ILE A 110 -7.74 15.48 13.94
CA ILE A 110 -7.79 16.22 12.66
C ILE A 110 -8.56 15.44 11.58
N PHE A 111 -8.89 14.17 11.82
CA PHE A 111 -9.53 13.30 10.83
C PHE A 111 -11.04 13.40 10.90
N HIS A 112 -11.66 13.64 9.76
CA HIS A 112 -13.10 13.82 9.63
C HIS A 112 -13.79 12.56 9.13
N LEU A 113 -14.94 12.26 9.69
CA LEU A 113 -15.82 11.22 9.19
C LEU A 113 -16.26 11.55 7.76
N ALA A 114 -16.02 10.64 6.82
CA ALA A 114 -16.40 10.84 5.43
C ALA A 114 -17.93 10.98 5.29
N ARG A 115 -18.37 12.05 4.60
CA ARG A 115 -19.80 12.45 4.52
C ARG A 115 -20.68 11.50 3.72
N ASP A 116 -20.09 10.64 2.89
CA ASP A 116 -20.75 9.62 2.07
C ASP A 116 -21.09 8.35 2.86
N ILE A 117 -20.58 8.21 4.08
CA ILE A 117 -20.85 7.07 4.97
C ILE A 117 -22.21 7.23 5.63
N LYS A 118 -23.17 6.40 5.21
CA LYS A 118 -24.56 6.42 5.75
C LYS A 118 -24.71 5.72 7.09
N ARG A 119 -23.83 4.79 7.41
CA ARG A 119 -23.87 4.01 8.66
C ARG A 119 -22.46 3.91 9.25
N THR A 120 -22.37 4.00 10.56
CA THR A 120 -21.14 3.90 11.34
C THR A 120 -21.12 2.65 12.20
N GLY A 121 -20.00 2.36 12.86
CA GLY A 121 -19.81 1.20 13.71
C GLY A 121 -19.00 0.09 13.08
N PHE A 122 -18.82 -1.00 13.83
CA PHE A 122 -17.90 -2.09 13.50
C PHE A 122 -18.11 -2.68 12.10
N TRP A 123 -19.35 -3.03 11.74
CA TRP A 123 -19.61 -3.68 10.45
C TRP A 123 -19.39 -2.75 9.25
N SER A 124 -19.72 -1.47 9.39
CA SER A 124 -19.46 -0.47 8.36
C SER A 124 -17.95 -0.25 8.20
N MET A 125 -17.23 -0.11 9.32
CA MET A 125 -15.78 0.01 9.31
C MET A 125 -15.11 -1.19 8.64
N MET A 126 -15.49 -2.43 8.99
CA MET A 126 -14.93 -3.65 8.39
C MET A 126 -15.21 -3.73 6.89
N HIS A 127 -16.42 -3.35 6.46
CA HIS A 127 -16.76 -3.29 5.04
C HIS A 127 -15.88 -2.31 4.28
N GLU A 128 -15.67 -1.12 4.82
CA GLU A 128 -14.82 -0.09 4.20
C GLU A 128 -13.31 -0.41 4.31
N ALA A 129 -12.89 -1.14 5.34
CA ALA A 129 -11.49 -1.49 5.58
C ALA A 129 -11.00 -2.72 4.80
N ARG A 130 -11.88 -3.48 4.15
CA ARG A 130 -11.54 -4.78 3.54
C ARG A 130 -10.37 -4.71 2.56
N ALA A 131 -10.33 -3.70 1.69
CA ALA A 131 -9.24 -3.53 0.73
C ALA A 131 -7.94 -3.10 1.43
N ASP A 132 -8.00 -2.09 2.30
CA ASP A 132 -6.83 -1.61 3.04
C ASP A 132 -6.21 -2.71 3.91
N LEU A 133 -7.04 -3.52 4.59
CA LEU A 133 -6.57 -4.65 5.40
C LEU A 133 -5.93 -5.75 4.54
N THR A 134 -6.53 -6.08 3.40
CA THR A 134 -5.98 -7.10 2.49
C THR A 134 -4.64 -6.64 1.90
N MET A 135 -4.55 -5.37 1.47
CA MET A 135 -3.31 -4.79 0.99
C MET A 135 -2.25 -4.73 2.08
N LEU A 136 -2.62 -4.33 3.30
CA LEU A 136 -1.72 -4.29 4.45
C LEU A 136 -1.12 -5.66 4.75
N LEU A 137 -1.96 -6.69 4.89
CA LEU A 137 -1.51 -8.06 5.17
C LEU A 137 -0.65 -8.61 4.02
N GLY A 138 -1.03 -8.35 2.77
CA GLY A 138 -0.24 -8.73 1.61
C GLY A 138 1.12 -8.03 1.56
N CYS A 139 1.19 -6.72 1.87
CA CYS A 139 2.45 -6.00 1.95
C CYS A 139 3.33 -6.50 3.11
N ILE A 140 2.75 -6.81 4.28
CA ILE A 140 3.49 -7.42 5.40
C ILE A 140 4.07 -8.79 4.98
N TYR A 141 3.26 -9.62 4.35
CA TYR A 141 3.72 -10.91 3.81
C TYR A 141 4.91 -10.71 2.85
N LEU A 142 4.79 -9.80 1.88
CA LEU A 142 5.86 -9.52 0.91
C LEU A 142 7.11 -8.91 1.55
N ALA A 143 6.97 -8.10 2.59
CA ALA A 143 8.11 -7.57 3.35
C ALA A 143 8.89 -8.67 4.08
N ILE A 144 8.21 -9.70 4.59
CA ILE A 144 8.82 -10.83 5.32
C ILE A 144 9.40 -11.84 4.33
N VAL A 145 8.59 -12.31 3.40
CA VAL A 145 8.91 -13.45 2.52
C VAL A 145 9.77 -13.02 1.33
N GLY A 146 9.55 -11.81 0.79
CA GLY A 146 10.21 -11.32 -0.42
C GLY A 146 9.39 -11.60 -1.67
N ALA A 147 10.04 -11.48 -2.84
CA ALA A 147 9.39 -11.51 -4.15
C ALA A 147 8.98 -12.91 -4.64
N GLY A 148 9.69 -13.96 -4.23
CA GLY A 148 9.51 -15.33 -4.76
C GLY A 148 10.27 -15.58 -6.05
N SER A 149 10.25 -16.85 -6.50
CA SER A 149 11.10 -17.33 -7.60
C SER A 149 10.79 -16.73 -8.96
N TRP A 150 9.62 -16.19 -9.20
CA TRP A 150 9.29 -15.56 -10.48
C TRP A 150 9.35 -14.03 -10.36
N SER A 151 10.55 -13.50 -10.11
CA SER A 151 10.76 -12.10 -9.82
C SER A 151 12.06 -11.58 -10.39
N VAL A 152 12.15 -10.27 -10.57
CA VAL A 152 13.40 -9.60 -10.96
C VAL A 152 14.43 -9.67 -9.82
N ASP A 153 13.99 -9.66 -8.57
CA ASP A 153 14.86 -9.82 -7.39
C ASP A 153 15.62 -11.14 -7.44
N GLU A 154 14.96 -12.24 -7.85
CA GLU A 154 15.60 -13.54 -7.99
C GLU A 154 16.60 -13.56 -9.14
N LEU A 155 16.22 -13.04 -10.31
CA LEU A 155 17.12 -12.96 -11.47
C LEU A 155 18.41 -12.21 -11.16
N ILE A 156 18.32 -11.10 -10.41
CA ILE A 156 19.48 -10.32 -9.97
C ILE A 156 20.29 -11.10 -8.91
N GLY A 157 19.60 -11.79 -8.02
CA GLY A 157 20.22 -12.59 -6.96
C GLY A 157 21.04 -13.76 -7.51
N ASP A 158 20.54 -14.47 -8.52
CA ASP A 158 21.21 -15.59 -9.15
C ASP A 158 22.43 -15.13 -10.00
N TRP A 159 22.27 -14.08 -10.79
CA TRP A 159 23.38 -13.51 -11.56
C TRP A 159 24.60 -13.14 -10.69
N ARG A 160 24.36 -12.72 -9.44
CA ARG A 160 25.45 -12.38 -8.49
C ARG A 160 26.14 -13.58 -7.85
N LYS A 161 25.56 -14.78 -7.92
CA LYS A 161 26.20 -16.01 -7.43
C LYS A 161 27.16 -16.59 -8.45
N ASP A 162 26.97 -16.24 -9.72
CA ASP A 162 27.75 -16.77 -10.85
C ASP A 162 28.97 -15.89 -11.20
N VAL A 163 29.15 -14.74 -10.54
CA VAL A 163 30.28 -13.79 -10.67
C VAL A 163 31.12 -13.77 -9.41
#